data_e0160166bc5b779b372f3577121bf0df
#
_entry.id   e0160166bc5b779b372f3577121bf0df
#
_cell.length_a   1.000
_cell.length_b   1.000
_cell.length_c   1.000
_cell.angle_alpha   90.00
_cell.angle_beta   90.00
_cell.angle_gamma   90.00
#
_symmetry.space_group_name_H-M   'P 1'
#
loop_
_entity.id
_entity.type
_entity.pdbx_description
1 polymer ?
#
loop_
_entity_poly.entity_id
_entity_poly.type
_entity_poly.pdbx_seq_one_letter_code
_entity_poly.pdbx_strand_id
1 'polypeptide(L)'
;MTPKRIPDTTFRTRVRDSSVGGDNPFRWQDVEARALFAGKRIILFALPGAFTPTCSSTHLPRYEALYDAFAAQGIDEIFCLSVNDAFVMYQWGKALGAERVKMLPDGNGEFTRKMGMLVSKDNLGFGMRSWRYAMVVNDGEIEALFVESD
;
A
#
# COMPACT_ATOMS: atom_id res chain seq x y z
N MET A 1 -10.19 1.27 17.19
CA MET A 1 -9.93 -0.17 17.41
C MET A 1 -9.47 -0.81 16.12
N THR A 2 -8.37 -1.56 16.18
CA THR A 2 -7.83 -2.24 15.01
C THR A 2 -8.63 -3.51 14.71
N PRO A 3 -9.05 -3.74 13.48
CA PRO A 3 -9.79 -4.96 13.14
C PRO A 3 -8.89 -6.20 13.18
N LYS A 4 -9.50 -7.37 13.35
CA LYS A 4 -8.79 -8.65 13.30
C LYS A 4 -8.60 -9.16 11.88
N ARG A 5 -9.42 -8.69 10.96
CA ARG A 5 -9.36 -9.00 9.54
C ARG A 5 -9.27 -7.71 8.75
N ILE A 6 -8.72 -7.80 7.54
CA ILE A 6 -8.69 -6.63 6.66
C ILE A 6 -10.12 -6.16 6.38
N PRO A 7 -10.35 -4.85 6.37
CA PRO A 7 -11.68 -4.31 6.12
C PRO A 7 -12.10 -4.49 4.66
N ASP A 8 -13.42 -4.58 4.44
CA ASP A 8 -13.98 -4.57 3.10
C ASP A 8 -13.74 -3.19 2.49
N THR A 9 -13.03 -3.15 1.39
CA THR A 9 -12.64 -1.90 0.73
C THR A 9 -12.43 -2.18 -0.74
N THR A 10 -12.78 -1.20 -1.58
CA THR A 10 -12.48 -1.24 -2.99
C THR A 10 -11.36 -0.23 -3.27
N PHE A 11 -10.24 -0.72 -3.80
CA PHE A 11 -9.14 0.15 -4.21
C PHE A 11 -9.32 0.58 -5.65
N ARG A 12 -9.16 1.87 -5.92
CA ARG A 12 -9.25 2.43 -7.28
C ARG A 12 -7.85 2.43 -7.87
N THR A 13 -7.53 1.43 -8.68
CA THR A 13 -6.20 1.24 -9.25
C THR A 13 -6.20 1.46 -10.76
N ARG A 14 -5.00 1.57 -11.32
CA ARG A 14 -4.81 1.61 -12.77
C ARG A 14 -3.85 0.49 -13.15
N VAL A 15 -4.17 -0.22 -14.22
CA VAL A 15 -3.33 -1.31 -14.71
C VAL A 15 -2.95 -1.04 -16.17
N ARG A 16 -1.76 -1.52 -16.54
CA ARG A 16 -1.32 -1.44 -17.92
C ARG A 16 -2.16 -2.36 -18.79
N ASP A 17 -2.67 -1.83 -19.89
CA ASP A 17 -3.49 -2.58 -20.83
C ASP A 17 -3.16 -2.14 -22.25
N SER A 18 -2.37 -2.96 -22.95
CA SER A 18 -1.89 -2.64 -24.29
C SER A 18 -3.05 -2.51 -25.31
N SER A 19 -4.22 -3.08 -25.03
CA SER A 19 -5.37 -2.96 -25.90
C SER A 19 -5.93 -1.54 -25.94
N VAL A 20 -5.63 -0.70 -24.95
CA VAL A 20 -6.07 0.70 -24.92
C VAL A 20 -5.36 1.50 -26.01
N GLY A 21 -4.09 1.20 -26.28
CA GLY A 21 -3.31 1.93 -27.29
C GLY A 21 -2.83 3.29 -26.81
N GLY A 22 -2.07 3.98 -27.68
CA GLY A 22 -1.55 5.32 -27.41
C GLY A 22 -0.34 5.31 -26.48
N ASP A 23 0.06 6.52 -26.04
CA ASP A 23 1.26 6.72 -25.22
C ASP A 23 1.04 6.38 -23.75
N ASN A 24 -0.21 6.22 -23.33
CA ASN A 24 -0.57 5.95 -21.95
C ASN A 24 -1.55 4.77 -21.87
N PRO A 25 -1.09 3.55 -22.14
CA PRO A 25 -1.96 2.38 -22.27
C PRO A 25 -2.36 1.81 -20.91
N PHE A 26 -3.08 2.59 -20.12
CA PHE A 26 -3.58 2.18 -18.81
C PHE A 26 -5.09 2.30 -18.76
N ARG A 27 -5.71 1.45 -17.97
CA ARG A 27 -7.15 1.53 -17.67
C ARG A 27 -7.38 1.45 -16.17
N TRP A 28 -8.49 1.98 -15.73
CA TRP A 28 -8.91 1.84 -14.33
C TRP A 28 -9.30 0.40 -14.04
N GLN A 29 -8.96 -0.05 -12.85
CA GLN A 29 -9.37 -1.34 -12.35
C GLN A 29 -9.68 -1.20 -10.86
N ASP A 30 -10.93 -1.52 -10.50
CA ASP A 30 -11.33 -1.60 -9.10
C ASP A 30 -10.93 -2.97 -8.56
N VAL A 31 -10.26 -2.97 -7.41
CA VAL A 31 -9.76 -4.20 -6.78
C VAL A 31 -10.33 -4.29 -5.37
N GLU A 32 -11.05 -5.38 -5.12
CA GLU A 32 -11.58 -5.65 -3.79
C GLU A 32 -10.47 -6.12 -2.87
N ALA A 33 -10.39 -5.56 -1.66
CA ALA A 33 -9.39 -5.96 -0.67
C ALA A 33 -9.47 -7.47 -0.39
N ARG A 34 -10.68 -7.99 -0.23
CA ARG A 34 -10.87 -9.42 0.03
C ARG A 34 -10.22 -10.29 -1.03
N ALA A 35 -10.40 -9.97 -2.30
CA ALA A 35 -9.81 -10.73 -3.41
C ALA A 35 -8.29 -10.59 -3.44
N LEU A 36 -7.79 -9.40 -3.11
CA LEU A 36 -6.36 -9.12 -3.15
C LEU A 36 -5.59 -9.94 -2.11
N PHE A 37 -6.18 -10.18 -0.95
CA PHE A 37 -5.54 -10.89 0.16
C PHE A 37 -5.90 -12.37 0.25
N ALA A 38 -6.88 -12.84 -0.52
CA ALA A 38 -7.39 -14.21 -0.41
C ALA A 38 -6.31 -15.26 -0.69
N GLY A 39 -6.16 -16.22 0.20
CA GLY A 39 -5.28 -17.37 0.05
C GLY A 39 -3.80 -17.03 0.05
N LYS A 40 -3.42 -15.84 0.49
CA LYS A 40 -2.03 -15.38 0.46
C LYS A 40 -1.59 -14.88 1.82
N ARG A 41 -0.30 -15.02 2.09
CA ARG A 41 0.35 -14.40 3.24
C ARG A 41 1.10 -13.17 2.76
N ILE A 42 0.68 -12.01 3.23
CA ILE A 42 1.07 -10.72 2.69
C ILE A 42 1.62 -9.83 3.79
N ILE A 43 2.70 -9.12 3.50
CA ILE A 43 3.13 -7.97 4.31
C ILE A 43 2.55 -6.73 3.66
N LEU A 44 1.82 -5.94 4.45
CA LEU A 44 1.38 -4.61 4.03
C LEU A 44 2.03 -3.60 4.95
N PHE A 45 2.73 -2.63 4.40
CA PHE A 45 3.23 -1.49 5.16
C PHE A 45 2.60 -0.22 4.62
N ALA A 46 2.17 0.63 5.56
CA ALA A 46 1.53 1.90 5.24
C ALA A 46 2.37 3.05 5.77
N LEU A 47 2.26 4.19 5.13
CA LEU A 47 3.09 5.34 5.43
C LEU A 47 2.34 6.64 5.11
N PRO A 48 2.79 7.78 5.67
CA PRO A 48 2.07 9.06 5.53
C PRO A 48 2.01 9.63 4.12
N GLY A 49 2.92 9.25 3.23
CA GLY A 49 2.79 9.77 1.88
C GLY A 49 3.93 9.41 0.94
N ALA A 50 3.56 9.17 -0.32
CA ALA A 50 4.50 9.02 -1.42
C ALA A 50 5.32 10.31 -1.56
N PHE A 51 6.56 10.17 -1.97
CA PHE A 51 7.52 11.29 -2.18
C PHE A 51 7.90 12.06 -0.91
N THR A 52 7.45 11.64 0.27
CA THR A 52 7.94 12.25 1.51
C THR A 52 9.31 11.66 1.86
N PRO A 53 10.18 12.40 2.59
CA PRO A 53 11.58 12.00 2.72
C PRO A 53 11.82 10.60 3.31
N THR A 54 11.27 10.30 4.47
CA THR A 54 11.51 9.00 5.13
C THR A 54 10.93 7.84 4.33
N CYS A 55 9.74 8.04 3.76
CA CYS A 55 9.08 7.01 2.95
C CYS A 55 9.88 6.70 1.70
N SER A 56 10.44 7.73 1.05
CA SER A 56 11.19 7.58 -0.18
C SER A 56 12.62 7.09 0.03
N SER A 57 13.30 7.57 1.10
CA SER A 57 14.72 7.28 1.31
C SER A 57 14.97 5.98 2.08
N THR A 58 14.01 5.52 2.87
CA THR A 58 14.25 4.39 3.79
C THR A 58 13.23 3.28 3.64
N HIS A 59 11.95 3.58 3.77
CA HIS A 59 10.94 2.53 3.92
C HIS A 59 10.74 1.69 2.65
N LEU A 60 10.33 2.31 1.56
CA LEU A 60 10.08 1.55 0.34
C LEU A 60 11.33 0.85 -0.19
N PRO A 61 12.50 1.51 -0.28
CA PRO A 61 13.70 0.83 -0.76
C PRO A 61 14.11 -0.36 0.10
N ARG A 62 13.93 -0.26 1.42
CA ARG A 62 14.29 -1.34 2.33
C ARG A 62 13.42 -2.58 2.12
N TYR A 63 12.12 -2.41 1.96
CA TYR A 63 11.23 -3.54 1.69
C TYR A 63 11.52 -4.18 0.33
N GLU A 64 11.84 -3.37 -0.67
CA GLU A 64 12.21 -3.88 -1.99
C GLU A 64 13.50 -4.70 -1.89
N ALA A 65 14.50 -4.23 -1.14
CA ALA A 65 15.77 -4.92 -0.95
C ALA A 65 15.61 -6.23 -0.18
N LEU A 66 14.67 -6.29 0.76
CA LEU A 66 14.44 -7.47 1.60
C LEU A 66 13.39 -8.43 1.04
N TYR A 67 12.88 -8.17 -0.14
CA TYR A 67 11.78 -8.95 -0.71
C TYR A 67 12.09 -10.45 -0.74
N ASP A 68 13.26 -10.84 -1.21
CA ASP A 68 13.64 -12.26 -1.31
C ASP A 68 13.74 -12.92 0.07
N ALA A 69 14.22 -12.18 1.07
CA ALA A 69 14.31 -12.70 2.44
C ALA A 69 12.92 -13.00 3.01
N PHE A 70 11.96 -12.12 2.76
CA PHE A 70 10.57 -12.34 3.18
C PHE A 70 9.92 -13.50 2.42
N ALA A 71 10.16 -13.58 1.11
CA ALA A 71 9.63 -14.66 0.29
C ALA A 71 10.13 -16.03 0.79
N ALA A 72 11.38 -16.11 1.21
CA ALA A 72 11.95 -17.33 1.77
C ALA A 72 11.27 -17.76 3.07
N GLN A 73 10.60 -16.83 3.76
CA GLN A 73 9.86 -17.11 4.99
C GLN A 73 8.37 -17.31 4.76
N GLY A 74 7.94 -17.49 3.52
CA GLY A 74 6.55 -17.81 3.20
C GLY A 74 5.67 -16.61 2.89
N ILE A 75 6.24 -15.43 2.69
CA ILE A 75 5.49 -14.24 2.29
C ILE A 75 5.30 -14.28 0.77
N ASP A 76 4.05 -14.20 0.33
CA ASP A 76 3.72 -14.26 -1.09
C ASP A 76 3.85 -12.93 -1.80
N GLU A 77 3.47 -11.83 -1.13
CA GLU A 77 3.51 -10.49 -1.72
C GLU A 77 3.76 -9.44 -0.63
N ILE A 78 4.28 -8.28 -1.06
CA ILE A 78 4.46 -7.11 -0.19
C ILE A 78 3.75 -5.94 -0.85
N PHE A 79 2.86 -5.29 -0.09
CA PHE A 79 2.15 -4.09 -0.55
C PHE A 79 2.59 -2.86 0.24
N CYS A 80 2.76 -1.76 -0.48
CA CYS A 80 2.98 -0.44 0.11
C CYS A 80 1.72 0.39 -0.09
N LEU A 81 1.09 0.80 1.01
CA LEU A 81 -0.16 1.54 0.99
C LEU A 81 0.06 2.98 1.45
N SER A 82 -0.57 3.91 0.79
CA SER A 82 -0.58 5.30 1.20
C SER A 82 -1.90 5.96 0.78
N VAL A 83 -2.29 7.03 1.50
CA VAL A 83 -3.44 7.85 1.13
C VAL A 83 -2.99 8.79 0.02
N ASN A 84 -2.77 8.20 -1.14
CA ASN A 84 -2.41 8.87 -2.39
C ASN A 84 -3.14 8.14 -3.52
N ASP A 85 -3.38 8.85 -4.60
CA ASP A 85 -4.10 8.25 -5.73
C ASP A 85 -3.21 7.32 -6.56
N ALA A 86 -3.81 6.63 -7.51
CA ALA A 86 -3.12 5.66 -8.34
C ALA A 86 -2.02 6.29 -9.21
N PHE A 87 -2.20 7.52 -9.66
CA PHE A 87 -1.19 8.20 -10.47
C PHE A 87 0.07 8.49 -9.66
N VAL A 88 -0.12 9.03 -8.45
CA VAL A 88 1.00 9.36 -7.56
C VAL A 88 1.74 8.09 -7.16
N MET A 89 1.02 7.05 -6.76
CA MET A 89 1.62 5.79 -6.33
C MET A 89 2.40 5.13 -7.46
N TYR A 90 1.86 5.15 -8.67
CA TYR A 90 2.56 4.61 -9.83
C TYR A 90 3.89 5.33 -10.07
N GLN A 91 3.85 6.66 -10.11
CA GLN A 91 5.06 7.46 -10.39
C GLN A 91 6.09 7.32 -9.26
N TRP A 92 5.63 7.24 -8.02
CA TRP A 92 6.53 7.08 -6.89
C TRP A 92 7.24 5.72 -6.92
N GLY A 93 6.50 4.64 -7.16
CA GLY A 93 7.09 3.32 -7.32
C GLY A 93 8.10 3.26 -8.45
N LYS A 94 7.76 3.88 -9.58
CA LYS A 94 8.64 3.95 -10.74
C LYS A 94 9.91 4.74 -10.43
N ALA A 95 9.78 5.89 -9.78
CA ALA A 95 10.92 6.74 -9.43
C ALA A 95 11.91 6.04 -8.49
N LEU A 96 11.42 5.18 -7.61
CA LEU A 96 12.26 4.47 -6.65
C LEU A 96 12.68 3.08 -7.13
N GLY A 97 12.29 2.68 -8.35
CA GLY A 97 12.65 1.38 -8.89
C GLY A 97 12.00 0.21 -8.17
N ALA A 98 10.83 0.42 -7.58
CA ALA A 98 10.07 -0.64 -6.92
C ALA A 98 9.49 -1.58 -7.98
N GLU A 99 10.04 -2.77 -8.09
CA GLU A 99 9.63 -3.75 -9.09
C GLU A 99 8.77 -4.86 -8.50
N ARG A 100 9.07 -5.28 -7.27
CA ARG A 100 8.41 -6.40 -6.60
C ARG A 100 7.44 -5.98 -5.51
N VAL A 101 7.75 -4.92 -4.79
CA VAL A 101 6.80 -4.32 -3.86
C VAL A 101 5.72 -3.63 -4.69
N LYS A 102 4.47 -3.99 -4.43
CA LYS A 102 3.33 -3.46 -5.19
C LYS A 102 2.75 -2.24 -4.50
N MET A 103 2.46 -1.21 -5.29
CA MET A 103 1.86 0.01 -4.78
C MET A 103 0.35 -0.16 -4.66
N LEU A 104 -0.20 0.19 -3.51
CA LEU A 104 -1.63 0.09 -3.25
C LEU A 104 -2.18 1.48 -2.94
N PRO A 105 -2.88 2.12 -3.89
CA PRO A 105 -3.39 3.47 -3.70
C PRO A 105 -4.67 3.47 -2.87
N ASP A 106 -4.64 4.13 -1.74
CA ASP A 106 -5.82 4.35 -0.90
C ASP A 106 -6.22 5.83 -0.97
N GLY A 107 -6.47 6.30 -2.21
CA GLY A 107 -6.69 7.72 -2.48
C GLY A 107 -7.83 8.35 -1.69
N ASN A 108 -8.88 7.60 -1.43
CA ASN A 108 -10.02 8.08 -0.64
C ASN A 108 -9.82 7.90 0.87
N GLY A 109 -8.75 7.22 1.30
CA GLY A 109 -8.51 6.96 2.70
C GLY A 109 -9.46 5.95 3.32
N GLU A 110 -10.21 5.21 2.51
CA GLU A 110 -11.22 4.28 2.99
C GLU A 110 -10.62 3.13 3.80
N PHE A 111 -9.62 2.46 3.25
CA PHE A 111 -8.94 1.37 3.95
C PHE A 111 -8.27 1.89 5.22
N THR A 112 -7.58 3.00 5.11
CA THR A 112 -6.89 3.63 6.25
C THR A 112 -7.86 3.99 7.36
N ARG A 113 -9.01 4.57 7.01
CA ARG A 113 -10.05 4.92 7.99
C ARG A 113 -10.59 3.67 8.67
N LYS A 114 -10.91 2.63 7.91
CA LYS A 114 -11.47 1.39 8.45
C LYS A 114 -10.47 0.61 9.30
N MET A 115 -9.18 0.78 9.03
CA MET A 115 -8.12 0.22 9.87
C MET A 115 -7.90 1.01 11.16
N GLY A 116 -8.55 2.17 11.31
CA GLY A 116 -8.33 3.03 12.46
C GLY A 116 -7.00 3.78 12.42
N MET A 117 -6.43 3.96 11.24
CA MET A 117 -5.10 4.54 11.06
C MET A 117 -5.10 5.91 10.37
N LEU A 118 -6.29 6.47 10.12
CA LEU A 118 -6.40 7.78 9.48
C LEU A 118 -6.06 8.89 10.47
N VAL A 119 -5.24 9.82 10.04
CA VAL A 119 -4.76 10.91 10.88
C VAL A 119 -4.68 12.20 10.08
N SER A 120 -4.95 13.34 10.74
CA SER A 120 -4.75 14.64 10.12
C SER A 120 -3.28 15.04 10.19
N LYS A 121 -2.72 15.37 9.05
CA LYS A 121 -1.39 15.94 8.92
C LYS A 121 -1.47 17.37 8.40
N ASP A 122 -2.52 18.10 8.80
CA ASP A 122 -2.77 19.47 8.35
C ASP A 122 -1.62 20.43 8.69
N ASN A 123 -0.96 20.19 9.81
CA ASN A 123 0.20 21.00 10.20
C ASN A 123 1.36 20.93 9.19
N LEU A 124 1.40 19.88 8.37
CA LEU A 124 2.39 19.73 7.32
C LEU A 124 1.82 20.02 5.92
N GLY A 125 0.56 20.42 5.86
CA GLY A 125 -0.11 20.64 4.57
C GLY A 125 -0.47 19.38 3.83
N PHE A 126 -0.49 18.22 4.52
CA PHE A 126 -0.75 16.93 3.87
C PHE A 126 -2.23 16.55 3.85
N GLY A 127 -3.04 17.14 4.74
CA GLY A 127 -4.42 16.70 4.93
C GLY A 127 -4.50 15.37 5.66
N MET A 128 -5.49 14.56 5.33
CA MET A 128 -5.68 13.25 5.96
C MET A 128 -4.75 12.23 5.36
N ARG A 129 -4.02 11.54 6.22
CA ARG A 129 -3.02 10.54 5.83
C ARG A 129 -3.10 9.33 6.76
N SER A 130 -2.24 8.35 6.54
CA SER A 130 -2.13 7.16 7.38
C SER A 130 -1.01 7.33 8.40
N TRP A 131 -1.23 6.81 9.60
CA TRP A 131 -0.13 6.50 10.49
C TRP A 131 0.80 5.49 9.80
N ARG A 132 2.06 5.47 10.24
CA ARG A 132 3.03 4.50 9.74
C ARG A 132 2.84 3.19 10.48
N TYR A 133 2.58 2.11 9.74
CA TYR A 133 2.44 0.80 10.36
C TYR A 133 2.82 -0.29 9.35
N ALA A 134 3.06 -1.49 9.88
CA ALA A 134 3.26 -2.69 9.06
C ALA A 134 2.47 -3.83 9.67
N MET A 135 1.96 -4.72 8.83
CA MET A 135 1.22 -5.88 9.33
C MET A 135 1.49 -7.10 8.46
N VAL A 136 1.34 -8.27 9.08
CA VAL A 136 1.36 -9.54 8.38
C VAL A 136 -0.07 -10.05 8.33
N VAL A 137 -0.54 -10.35 7.13
CA VAL A 137 -1.92 -10.78 6.87
C VAL A 137 -1.89 -12.14 6.21
N ASN A 138 -2.63 -13.09 6.76
CA ASN A 138 -2.73 -14.44 6.23
C ASN A 138 -4.19 -14.73 5.85
N ASP A 139 -4.45 -14.85 4.54
CA ASP A 139 -5.80 -15.07 4.01
C ASP A 139 -6.83 -14.09 4.62
N GLY A 140 -6.45 -12.82 4.67
CA GLY A 140 -7.30 -11.75 5.19
C GLY A 140 -7.29 -11.57 6.71
N GLU A 141 -6.67 -12.46 7.46
CA GLU A 141 -6.55 -12.35 8.92
C GLU A 141 -5.25 -11.64 9.29
N ILE A 142 -5.35 -10.63 10.14
CA ILE A 142 -4.19 -9.88 10.60
C ILE A 142 -3.50 -10.66 11.71
N GLU A 143 -2.34 -11.25 11.39
CA GLU A 143 -1.56 -12.05 12.34
C GLU A 143 -0.71 -11.19 13.26
N ALA A 144 -0.19 -10.09 12.74
CA ALA A 144 0.68 -9.19 13.50
C ALA A 144 0.51 -7.78 13.00
N LEU A 145 0.60 -6.81 13.89
CA LEU A 145 0.47 -5.39 13.58
C LEU A 145 1.50 -4.62 14.38
N PHE A 146 2.29 -3.79 13.69
CA PHE A 146 3.32 -2.94 14.28
C PHE A 146 3.02 -1.50 13.89
N VAL A 147 2.65 -0.66 14.85
CA VAL A 147 2.35 0.74 14.62
C VAL A 147 3.51 1.58 15.16
N GLU A 148 4.05 2.44 14.30
CA GLU A 148 5.09 3.36 14.72
C GLU A 148 4.42 4.63 15.26
N SER A 149 4.71 4.95 16.51
CA SER A 149 4.20 6.19 17.12
C SER A 149 5.18 7.33 16.84
N ASP A 150 4.67 8.43 16.37
CA ASP A 150 5.45 9.65 16.14
C ASP A 150 5.62 10.43 17.42
#